data_91eb930a8dde4d327b8128591060a6ea
#
_entry.id   91eb930a8dde4d327b8128591060a6ea
#
_cell.length_a   1.000
_cell.length_b   1.000
_cell.length_c   1.000
_cell.angle_alpha   90.00
_cell.angle_beta   90.00
_cell.angle_gamma   90.00
#
_symmetry.space_group_name_H-M   'P 1'
#
loop_
_entity.id
_entity.type
_entity.pdbx_description
1 polymer ?
#
loop_
_entity_poly.entity_id
_entity_poly.type
_entity_poly.pdbx_seq_one_letter_code
_entity_poly.pdbx_strand_id
1 'polypeptide(L)'
;MKLSDFSFCTLGAPIRDLSSFDCGRKSINDFFRNEALDYQNELFGKTYLLTPRNDLGKVAAAFTVANASIFTRLLPNSRKKKVGYEVRHSKGEINHPAVLLGQLGVDLQYAGQGLGSQIIEFVAQWFAGIQNKSGCRHLIVDAYNEGDLLSFYGNCGLVPVFGNIEQERKYRQLEDDGKPLKTRLLFRDLVLLRRKSIR
;
A
#
# COMPACT_ATOMS: atom_id res chain seq x y z
N MET A 1 15.31 -15.21 -0.02
CA MET A 1 14.66 -14.95 1.28
C MET A 1 13.15 -15.09 1.12
N LYS A 2 12.43 -15.68 2.07
CA LYS A 2 10.98 -15.90 2.02
C LYS A 2 10.32 -15.19 3.19
N LEU A 3 9.08 -14.75 3.02
CA LEU A 3 8.31 -14.10 4.10
C LEU A 3 8.16 -14.99 5.34
N SER A 4 8.15 -16.31 5.16
CA SER A 4 8.13 -17.31 6.25
C SER A 4 9.36 -17.27 7.18
N ASP A 5 10.47 -16.67 6.74
CA ASP A 5 11.69 -16.54 7.53
C ASP A 5 11.57 -15.45 8.62
N PHE A 6 10.47 -14.71 8.59
CA PHE A 6 10.21 -13.59 9.49
C PHE A 6 9.02 -13.85 10.41
N SER A 7 9.07 -13.23 11.58
CA SER A 7 7.93 -13.07 12.48
C SER A 7 7.21 -11.79 12.13
N PHE A 8 5.88 -11.82 12.22
CA PHE A 8 4.99 -10.71 11.92
C PHE A 8 4.36 -10.21 13.21
N CYS A 9 4.47 -8.92 13.51
CA CYS A 9 3.83 -8.31 14.67
C CYS A 9 3.34 -6.89 14.36
N THR A 10 2.43 -6.39 15.18
CA THR A 10 2.02 -4.98 15.14
C THR A 10 3.01 -4.12 15.93
N LEU A 11 3.20 -2.87 15.50
CA LEU A 11 3.92 -1.88 16.29
C LEU A 11 3.21 -1.68 17.63
N GLY A 12 3.97 -1.63 18.73
CA GLY A 12 3.44 -1.33 20.06
C GLY A 12 3.27 -2.51 21.04
N ALA A 13 3.42 -3.78 20.60
CA ALA A 13 3.32 -4.91 21.53
C ALA A 13 4.20 -6.12 21.09
N PRO A 14 5.34 -6.33 21.67
CA PRO A 14 6.18 -5.40 22.41
C PRO A 14 6.75 -4.32 21.48
N ILE A 15 6.94 -3.11 22.00
CA ILE A 15 7.54 -2.01 21.23
C ILE A 15 8.90 -2.46 20.72
N ARG A 16 9.10 -2.33 19.41
CA ARG A 16 10.40 -2.57 18.79
C ARG A 16 11.16 -1.26 18.68
N ASP A 17 12.41 -1.29 19.00
CA ASP A 17 13.30 -0.18 18.71
C ASP A 17 13.51 -0.07 17.19
N LEU A 18 13.07 1.03 16.61
CA LEU A 18 13.23 1.32 15.19
C LEU A 18 14.38 2.28 14.91
N SER A 19 15.19 2.64 15.91
CA SER A 19 16.29 3.58 15.76
C SER A 19 17.34 3.11 14.74
N SER A 20 17.59 1.81 14.67
CA SER A 20 18.53 1.19 13.72
C SER A 20 17.92 0.89 12.35
N PHE A 21 16.59 0.99 12.19
CA PHE A 21 15.93 0.72 10.91
C PHE A 21 16.28 1.77 9.88
N ASP A 22 16.77 1.34 8.72
CA ASP A 22 17.10 2.22 7.60
C ASP A 22 16.72 1.58 6.26
N CYS A 23 15.68 2.10 5.63
CA CYS A 23 15.27 1.68 4.28
C CYS A 23 15.88 2.53 3.16
N GLY A 24 16.86 3.40 3.46
CA GLY A 24 17.51 4.28 2.50
C GLY A 24 16.68 5.53 2.13
N ARG A 25 15.49 5.73 2.72
CA ARG A 25 14.63 6.88 2.45
C ARG A 25 14.26 7.58 3.74
N LYS A 26 14.86 8.78 3.93
CA LYS A 26 14.73 9.55 5.17
C LYS A 26 13.28 9.74 5.63
N SER A 27 12.39 10.15 4.73
CA SER A 27 10.98 10.42 5.08
C SER A 27 10.24 9.17 5.61
N ILE A 28 10.57 7.99 5.09
CA ILE A 28 10.00 6.73 5.55
C ILE A 28 10.61 6.31 6.89
N ASN A 29 11.92 6.48 7.04
CA ASN A 29 12.61 6.22 8.30
C ASN A 29 12.08 7.12 9.43
N ASP A 30 11.94 8.42 9.16
CA ASP A 30 11.43 9.40 10.12
C ASP A 30 9.99 9.04 10.55
N PHE A 31 9.12 8.67 9.60
CA PHE A 31 7.76 8.22 9.91
C PHE A 31 7.77 7.00 10.85
N PHE A 32 8.49 5.96 10.52
CA PHE A 32 8.49 4.74 11.35
C PHE A 32 9.10 4.95 12.73
N ARG A 33 10.11 5.81 12.85
CA ARG A 33 10.78 6.07 14.12
C ARG A 33 9.98 7.00 15.04
N ASN A 34 9.29 8.00 14.48
CA ASN A 34 8.78 9.12 15.24
C ASN A 34 7.25 9.28 15.20
N GLU A 35 6.57 8.79 14.16
CA GLU A 35 5.17 9.12 13.90
C GLU A 35 4.25 7.89 13.88
N ALA A 36 4.76 6.74 13.48
CA ALA A 36 3.93 5.56 13.21
C ALA A 36 3.14 5.06 14.42
N LEU A 37 3.68 5.20 15.63
CA LEU A 37 2.99 4.78 16.85
C LEU A 37 1.82 5.72 17.17
N ASP A 38 2.02 7.03 17.08
CA ASP A 38 0.97 8.02 17.32
C ASP A 38 -0.10 7.92 16.24
N TYR A 39 0.30 7.79 14.97
CA TYR A 39 -0.61 7.55 13.85
C TYR A 39 -1.50 6.33 14.08
N GLN A 40 -0.96 5.26 14.68
CA GLN A 40 -1.70 4.06 15.04
C GLN A 40 -2.62 4.29 16.25
N ASN A 41 -2.15 4.98 17.29
CA ASN A 41 -2.93 5.29 18.50
C ASN A 41 -4.12 6.18 18.18
N GLU A 42 -3.97 7.09 17.22
CA GLU A 42 -5.03 7.95 16.70
C GLU A 42 -5.95 7.28 15.67
N LEU A 43 -5.74 5.99 15.41
CA LEU A 43 -6.55 5.14 14.50
C LEU A 43 -6.53 5.57 13.03
N PHE A 44 -5.54 6.34 12.59
CA PHE A 44 -5.37 6.68 11.17
C PHE A 44 -4.86 5.52 10.33
N GLY A 45 -4.11 4.60 10.94
CA GLY A 45 -3.60 3.42 10.28
C GLY A 45 -3.06 2.40 11.26
N LYS A 46 -2.52 1.31 10.76
CA LYS A 46 -1.91 0.26 11.57
C LYS A 46 -0.58 -0.16 10.99
N THR A 47 0.46 -0.11 11.82
CA THR A 47 1.83 -0.43 11.40
C THR A 47 2.21 -1.84 11.82
N TYR A 48 2.81 -2.55 10.88
CA TYR A 48 3.27 -3.92 11.02
C TYR A 48 4.77 -4.01 10.77
N LEU A 49 5.40 -4.88 11.54
CA LEU A 49 6.84 -5.12 11.50
C LEU A 49 7.11 -6.57 11.12
N LEU A 50 8.13 -6.77 10.31
CA LEU A 50 8.74 -8.07 10.07
C LEU A 50 10.10 -8.13 10.74
N THR A 51 10.27 -9.10 11.64
CA THR A 51 11.52 -9.33 12.36
C THR A 51 12.06 -10.72 12.00
N PRO A 52 13.35 -10.88 11.71
CA PRO A 52 13.93 -12.19 11.46
C PRO A 52 13.66 -13.13 12.64
N ARG A 53 13.29 -14.39 12.38
CA ARG A 53 12.99 -15.36 13.45
C ARG A 53 14.19 -15.67 14.33
N ASN A 54 15.40 -15.56 13.78
CA ASN A 54 16.66 -15.79 14.48
C ASN A 54 17.22 -14.54 15.18
N ASP A 55 16.62 -13.35 14.94
CA ASP A 55 17.02 -12.10 15.59
C ASP A 55 15.82 -11.17 15.73
N LEU A 56 15.04 -11.38 16.77
CA LEU A 56 13.82 -10.60 17.04
C LEU A 56 14.11 -9.14 17.46
N GLY A 57 15.38 -8.80 17.71
CA GLY A 57 15.82 -7.42 17.98
C GLY A 57 15.86 -6.53 16.74
N LYS A 58 15.95 -7.14 15.55
CA LYS A 58 16.03 -6.40 14.27
C LYS A 58 14.69 -6.30 13.59
N VAL A 59 14.49 -5.19 12.88
CA VAL A 59 13.34 -5.00 11.99
C VAL A 59 13.82 -5.05 10.55
N ALA A 60 13.40 -6.08 9.81
CA ALA A 60 13.76 -6.28 8.41
C ALA A 60 12.87 -5.47 7.46
N ALA A 61 11.63 -5.25 7.84
CA ALA A 61 10.71 -4.41 7.09
C ALA A 61 9.60 -3.86 8.00
N ALA A 62 9.09 -2.69 7.63
CA ALA A 62 7.93 -2.08 8.25
C ALA A 62 6.96 -1.60 7.19
N PHE A 63 5.66 -1.71 7.44
CA PHE A 63 4.63 -1.16 6.57
C PHE A 63 3.38 -0.75 7.34
N THR A 64 2.70 0.28 6.84
CA THR A 64 1.46 0.81 7.43
C THR A 64 0.31 0.63 6.48
N VAL A 65 -0.81 0.14 6.98
CA VAL A 65 -2.08 0.06 6.23
C VAL A 65 -3.13 0.94 6.88
N ALA A 66 -3.95 1.56 6.03
CA ALA A 66 -5.04 2.44 6.46
C ALA A 66 -6.30 2.17 5.63
N ASN A 67 -7.46 2.48 6.18
CA ASN A 67 -8.70 2.49 5.43
C ASN A 67 -8.68 3.60 4.38
N ALA A 68 -9.17 3.30 3.20
CA ALA A 68 -9.20 4.26 2.10
C ALA A 68 -10.37 3.98 1.16
N SER A 69 -10.53 4.82 0.16
CA SER A 69 -11.47 4.59 -0.93
C SER A 69 -10.99 5.22 -2.24
N ILE A 70 -11.43 4.66 -3.36
CA ILE A 70 -11.31 5.31 -4.66
C ILE A 70 -12.65 6.00 -4.95
N PHE A 71 -12.63 7.32 -5.02
CA PHE A 71 -13.80 8.14 -5.32
C PHE A 71 -14.09 8.15 -6.82
N THR A 72 -14.93 7.23 -7.27
CA THR A 72 -15.10 6.96 -8.70
C THR A 72 -15.84 8.08 -9.45
N ARG A 73 -16.65 8.89 -8.76
CA ARG A 73 -17.41 9.99 -9.38
C ARG A 73 -16.52 10.97 -10.13
N LEU A 74 -15.34 11.26 -9.62
CA LEU A 74 -14.39 12.21 -10.19
C LEU A 74 -13.46 11.59 -11.26
N LEU A 75 -13.55 10.27 -11.48
CA LEU A 75 -12.73 9.61 -12.49
C LEU A 75 -13.28 9.85 -13.89
N PRO A 76 -12.43 10.00 -14.91
CA PRO A 76 -12.85 9.92 -16.31
C PRO A 76 -13.54 8.59 -16.63
N ASN A 77 -14.47 8.57 -17.59
CA ASN A 77 -15.28 7.37 -17.90
C ASN A 77 -14.44 6.13 -18.22
N SER A 78 -13.34 6.29 -18.96
CA SER A 78 -12.42 5.19 -19.26
C SER A 78 -11.78 4.60 -17.98
N ARG A 79 -11.52 5.46 -17.00
CA ARG A 79 -10.93 5.04 -15.72
C ARG A 79 -11.97 4.44 -14.79
N LYS A 80 -13.21 4.96 -14.79
CA LYS A 80 -14.34 4.32 -14.09
C LYS A 80 -14.52 2.87 -14.51
N LYS A 81 -14.49 2.60 -15.83
CA LYS A 81 -14.57 1.24 -16.36
C LYS A 81 -13.42 0.35 -15.88
N LYS A 82 -12.20 0.89 -15.80
CA LYS A 82 -11.03 0.12 -15.37
C LYS A 82 -11.07 -0.18 -13.87
N VAL A 83 -11.40 0.80 -13.03
CA VAL A 83 -11.48 0.66 -11.57
C VAL A 83 -12.71 -0.16 -11.17
N GLY A 84 -13.84 0.03 -11.84
CA GLY A 84 -15.10 -0.67 -11.61
C GLY A 84 -15.30 -1.93 -12.45
N TYR A 85 -14.25 -2.53 -13.00
CA TYR A 85 -14.36 -3.71 -13.85
C TYR A 85 -15.13 -4.84 -13.15
N GLU A 86 -16.18 -5.34 -13.82
CA GLU A 86 -17.06 -6.40 -13.30
C GLU A 86 -17.77 -6.13 -11.95
N VAL A 87 -17.99 -4.87 -11.58
CA VAL A 87 -18.89 -4.57 -10.46
C VAL A 87 -20.32 -4.81 -10.89
N ARG A 88 -20.91 -5.93 -10.47
CA ARG A 88 -22.23 -6.41 -10.93
C ARG A 88 -23.41 -5.60 -10.40
N HIS A 89 -23.26 -4.93 -9.27
CA HIS A 89 -24.33 -4.25 -8.55
C HIS A 89 -24.01 -2.80 -8.20
N SER A 90 -23.22 -2.13 -9.05
CA SER A 90 -22.89 -0.72 -8.87
C SER A 90 -24.12 0.16 -9.17
N LYS A 91 -25.08 0.22 -8.25
CA LYS A 91 -26.14 1.22 -8.27
C LYS A 91 -25.59 2.61 -8.00
N GLY A 92 -24.75 3.11 -8.91
CA GLY A 92 -24.14 4.44 -8.77
C GLY A 92 -23.17 4.55 -7.57
N GLU A 93 -22.51 3.47 -7.17
CA GLU A 93 -21.53 3.52 -6.10
C GLU A 93 -20.45 4.53 -6.41
N ILE A 94 -20.33 5.49 -5.51
CA ILE A 94 -19.44 6.64 -5.66
C ILE A 94 -18.06 6.32 -5.10
N ASN A 95 -18.01 5.47 -4.05
CA ASN A 95 -16.79 5.11 -3.35
C ASN A 95 -16.55 3.61 -3.40
N HIS A 96 -15.42 3.20 -3.94
CA HIS A 96 -14.98 1.82 -3.85
C HIS A 96 -14.08 1.63 -2.63
N PRO A 97 -14.42 0.74 -1.70
CA PRO A 97 -13.60 0.51 -0.50
C PRO A 97 -12.21 0.00 -0.88
N ALA A 98 -11.21 0.55 -0.22
CA ALA A 98 -9.82 0.22 -0.46
C ALA A 98 -9.03 0.15 0.83
N VAL A 99 -7.90 -0.54 0.79
CA VAL A 99 -6.82 -0.40 1.77
C VAL A 99 -5.67 0.37 1.14
N LEU A 100 -5.20 1.39 1.83
CA LEU A 100 -3.98 2.11 1.49
C LEU A 100 -2.79 1.42 2.15
N LEU A 101 -1.81 0.99 1.36
CA LEU A 101 -0.46 0.72 1.84
C LEU A 101 0.27 2.06 1.86
N GLY A 102 0.22 2.75 3.01
CA GLY A 102 0.64 4.14 3.14
C GLY A 102 2.15 4.30 3.16
N GLN A 103 2.82 3.47 3.96
CA GLN A 103 4.28 3.45 4.05
C GLN A 103 4.76 2.01 3.92
N LEU A 104 5.87 1.82 3.22
CA LEU A 104 6.56 0.54 3.10
C LEU A 104 8.06 0.79 3.05
N GLY A 105 8.80 0.24 4.01
CA GLY A 105 10.25 0.25 4.04
C GLY A 105 10.79 -1.15 4.24
N VAL A 106 11.83 -1.49 3.49
CA VAL A 106 12.65 -2.70 3.70
C VAL A 106 14.03 -2.22 4.08
N ASP A 107 14.54 -2.67 5.23
CA ASP A 107 15.86 -2.30 5.70
C ASP A 107 16.93 -2.67 4.67
N LEU A 108 17.94 -1.81 4.52
CA LEU A 108 18.99 -1.95 3.52
C LEU A 108 19.72 -3.30 3.58
N GLN A 109 19.81 -3.92 4.75
CA GLN A 109 20.40 -5.25 4.91
C GLN A 109 19.57 -6.36 4.23
N TYR A 110 18.29 -6.13 4.02
CA TYR A 110 17.32 -7.06 3.41
C TYR A 110 16.81 -6.59 2.04
N ALA A 111 17.28 -5.43 1.59
CA ALA A 111 16.89 -4.86 0.30
C ALA A 111 17.35 -5.72 -0.89
N GLY A 112 16.70 -5.60 -2.03
CA GLY A 112 17.06 -6.33 -3.26
C GLY A 112 16.76 -7.84 -3.26
N GLN A 113 16.22 -8.40 -2.17
CA GLN A 113 15.96 -9.84 -2.02
C GLN A 113 14.48 -10.21 -2.23
N GLY A 114 13.70 -9.31 -2.78
CA GLY A 114 12.29 -9.53 -3.11
C GLY A 114 11.33 -9.45 -1.91
N LEU A 115 11.78 -9.00 -0.73
CA LEU A 115 10.93 -8.91 0.47
C LEU A 115 9.79 -7.90 0.27
N GLY A 116 10.05 -6.75 -0.34
CA GLY A 116 9.03 -5.74 -0.59
C GLY A 116 7.87 -6.24 -1.46
N SER A 117 8.16 -6.97 -2.54
CA SER A 117 7.12 -7.56 -3.41
C SER A 117 6.32 -8.65 -2.69
N GLN A 118 6.95 -9.45 -1.84
CA GLN A 118 6.26 -10.45 -1.03
C GLN A 118 5.33 -9.80 0.01
N ILE A 119 5.73 -8.66 0.60
CA ILE A 119 4.86 -7.89 1.50
C ILE A 119 3.62 -7.37 0.76
N ILE A 120 3.79 -6.79 -0.44
CA ILE A 120 2.67 -6.29 -1.24
C ILE A 120 1.71 -7.42 -1.59
N GLU A 121 2.22 -8.58 -2.00
CA GLU A 121 1.38 -9.75 -2.30
C GLU A 121 0.68 -10.27 -1.05
N PHE A 122 1.37 -10.34 0.09
CA PHE A 122 0.78 -10.71 1.38
C PHE A 122 -0.37 -9.78 1.76
N VAL A 123 -0.16 -8.46 1.71
CA VAL A 123 -1.21 -7.47 2.02
C VAL A 123 -2.40 -7.63 1.08
N ALA A 124 -2.15 -7.81 -0.22
CA ALA A 124 -3.20 -8.00 -1.21
C ALA A 124 -4.04 -9.26 -0.91
N GLN A 125 -3.40 -10.38 -0.60
CA GLN A 125 -4.10 -11.63 -0.24
C GLN A 125 -4.82 -11.52 1.10
N TRP A 126 -4.21 -10.88 2.09
CA TRP A 126 -4.79 -10.68 3.41
C TRP A 126 -6.11 -9.90 3.33
N PHE A 127 -6.12 -8.79 2.59
CA PHE A 127 -7.33 -7.97 2.42
C PHE A 127 -8.35 -8.59 1.43
N ALA A 128 -7.93 -9.43 0.49
CA ALA A 128 -8.84 -10.23 -0.34
C ALA A 128 -9.46 -11.42 0.40
N GLY A 129 -8.86 -11.83 1.52
CA GLY A 129 -9.22 -13.03 2.27
C GLY A 129 -10.61 -12.94 2.93
N ILE A 130 -11.26 -14.11 3.11
CA ILE A 130 -12.57 -14.20 3.73
C ILE A 130 -12.57 -13.79 5.21
N GLN A 131 -11.41 -13.84 5.87
CA GLN A 131 -11.24 -13.44 7.27
C GLN A 131 -11.13 -11.93 7.46
N ASN A 132 -11.03 -11.14 6.38
CA ASN A 132 -11.06 -9.70 6.48
C ASN A 132 -12.43 -9.24 6.99
N LYS A 133 -12.43 -8.48 8.08
CA LYS A 133 -13.66 -8.04 8.77
C LYS A 133 -14.43 -6.95 8.03
N SER A 134 -13.82 -6.33 7.03
CA SER A 134 -14.48 -5.31 6.20
C SER A 134 -14.36 -5.65 4.72
N GLY A 135 -15.32 -5.20 3.90
CA GLY A 135 -15.18 -5.29 2.46
C GLY A 135 -14.02 -4.42 1.97
N CYS A 136 -13.11 -5.00 1.18
CA CYS A 136 -12.01 -4.26 0.56
C CYS A 136 -11.92 -4.66 -0.91
N ARG A 137 -12.18 -3.69 -1.81
CA ARG A 137 -12.16 -3.93 -3.26
C ARG A 137 -10.76 -3.74 -3.84
N HIS A 138 -10.03 -2.75 -3.35
CA HIS A 138 -8.75 -2.36 -3.94
C HIS A 138 -7.64 -2.26 -2.90
N LEU A 139 -6.43 -2.67 -3.29
CA LEU A 139 -5.20 -2.21 -2.67
C LEU A 139 -4.75 -0.96 -3.42
N ILE A 140 -4.47 0.12 -2.70
CA ILE A 140 -3.94 1.35 -3.28
C ILE A 140 -2.60 1.72 -2.65
N VAL A 141 -1.79 2.40 -3.42
CA VAL A 141 -0.48 2.94 -3.02
C VAL A 141 -0.34 4.34 -3.61
N ASP A 142 0.11 5.28 -2.80
CA ASP A 142 0.55 6.59 -3.28
C ASP A 142 2.07 6.56 -3.46
N ALA A 143 2.52 6.03 -4.61
CA ALA A 143 3.92 5.78 -4.90
C ALA A 143 4.66 7.05 -5.29
N TYR A 144 5.89 7.24 -4.83
CA TYR A 144 6.74 8.30 -5.38
C TYR A 144 6.83 8.19 -6.90
N ASN A 145 6.75 9.33 -7.58
CA ASN A 145 6.76 9.42 -9.05
C ASN A 145 8.17 9.23 -9.62
N GLU A 146 8.78 8.12 -9.30
CA GLU A 146 10.13 7.70 -9.71
C GLU A 146 10.00 6.43 -10.57
N GLY A 147 10.69 6.38 -11.73
CA GLY A 147 10.52 5.31 -12.71
C GLY A 147 10.73 3.92 -12.15
N ASP A 148 11.77 3.75 -11.33
CA ASP A 148 12.11 2.44 -10.72
C ASP A 148 11.05 1.98 -9.73
N LEU A 149 10.50 2.90 -8.92
CA LEU A 149 9.43 2.60 -7.97
C LEU A 149 8.11 2.31 -8.68
N LEU A 150 7.76 3.08 -9.70
CA LEU A 150 6.56 2.82 -10.49
C LEU A 150 6.65 1.45 -11.21
N SER A 151 7.82 1.12 -11.73
CA SER A 151 8.10 -0.20 -12.32
C SER A 151 8.01 -1.32 -11.29
N PHE A 152 8.57 -1.13 -10.10
CA PHE A 152 8.47 -2.07 -8.98
C PHE A 152 7.01 -2.37 -8.62
N TYR A 153 6.20 -1.33 -8.39
CA TYR A 153 4.78 -1.52 -8.10
C TYR A 153 4.01 -2.13 -9.28
N GLY A 154 4.37 -1.78 -10.53
CA GLY A 154 3.82 -2.39 -11.73
C GLY A 154 4.06 -3.91 -11.77
N ASN A 155 5.27 -4.34 -11.44
CA ASN A 155 5.63 -5.77 -11.33
C ASN A 155 4.87 -6.48 -10.19
N CYS A 156 4.42 -5.74 -9.17
CA CYS A 156 3.52 -6.24 -8.12
C CYS A 156 2.03 -6.21 -8.51
N GLY A 157 1.70 -5.91 -9.77
CA GLY A 157 0.34 -5.92 -10.30
C GLY A 157 -0.49 -4.68 -9.97
N LEU A 158 0.14 -3.59 -9.50
CA LEU A 158 -0.52 -2.30 -9.36
C LEU A 158 -0.45 -1.51 -10.66
N VAL A 159 -1.50 -0.78 -10.97
CA VAL A 159 -1.57 0.06 -12.16
C VAL A 159 -2.04 1.46 -11.80
N PRO A 160 -1.65 2.51 -12.57
CA PRO A 160 -2.11 3.86 -12.29
C PRO A 160 -3.65 3.98 -12.32
N VAL A 161 -4.21 4.67 -11.33
CA VAL A 161 -5.63 5.00 -11.30
C VAL A 161 -5.95 5.94 -12.47
N PHE A 162 -5.06 6.86 -12.81
CA PHE A 162 -5.27 7.88 -13.85
C PHE A 162 -4.48 7.57 -15.13
N GLY A 163 -5.01 8.05 -16.26
CA GLY A 163 -4.36 7.90 -17.56
C GLY A 163 -3.19 8.85 -17.76
N ASN A 164 -3.26 10.03 -17.15
CA ASN A 164 -2.20 11.06 -17.21
C ASN A 164 -2.17 11.88 -15.90
N ILE A 165 -1.16 12.74 -15.80
CA ILE A 165 -0.91 13.56 -14.61
C ILE A 165 -2.00 14.61 -14.40
N GLU A 166 -2.54 15.19 -15.45
CA GLU A 166 -3.58 16.25 -15.40
C GLU A 166 -4.86 15.72 -14.77
N GLN A 167 -5.29 14.52 -15.14
CA GLN A 167 -6.44 13.86 -14.53
C GLN A 167 -6.22 13.63 -13.03
N GLU A 168 -5.02 13.25 -12.64
CA GLU A 168 -4.67 13.01 -11.25
C GLU A 168 -4.63 14.31 -10.44
N ARG A 169 -4.04 15.39 -10.99
CA ARG A 169 -4.08 16.72 -10.37
C ARG A 169 -5.51 17.18 -10.09
N LYS A 170 -6.38 17.10 -11.12
CA LYS A 170 -7.78 17.45 -10.98
C LYS A 170 -8.50 16.64 -9.90
N TYR A 171 -8.25 15.34 -9.85
CA TYR A 171 -8.85 14.47 -8.84
C TYR A 171 -8.39 14.84 -7.43
N ARG A 172 -7.12 15.14 -7.25
CA ARG A 172 -6.52 15.54 -5.98
C ARG A 172 -6.78 17.01 -5.61
N GLN A 173 -7.43 17.77 -6.48
CA GLN A 173 -7.68 19.21 -6.32
C GLN A 173 -6.39 20.01 -6.11
N LEU A 174 -5.32 19.62 -6.82
CA LEU A 174 -4.04 20.29 -6.80
C LEU A 174 -3.99 21.36 -7.89
N GLU A 175 -3.47 22.53 -7.55
CA GLU A 175 -3.18 23.58 -8.53
C GLU A 175 -2.09 23.13 -9.52
N ASP A 176 -2.18 23.62 -10.74
CA ASP A 176 -1.13 23.37 -11.73
C ASP A 176 -0.02 24.41 -11.54
N ASP A 177 1.00 24.02 -10.80
CA ASP A 177 2.20 24.83 -10.52
C ASP A 177 3.35 24.56 -11.52
N GLY A 178 3.05 23.82 -12.61
CA GLY A 178 4.04 23.42 -13.63
C GLY A 178 5.04 22.35 -13.16
N LYS A 179 4.98 21.90 -11.88
CA LYS A 179 5.90 20.89 -11.36
C LYS A 179 5.35 19.48 -11.55
N PRO A 180 6.19 18.46 -11.68
CA PRO A 180 5.72 17.08 -11.70
C PRO A 180 5.05 16.71 -10.37
N LEU A 181 4.06 15.83 -10.41
CA LEU A 181 3.50 15.25 -9.18
C LEU A 181 4.60 14.51 -8.41
N LYS A 182 4.65 14.73 -7.10
CA LYS A 182 5.58 14.00 -6.22
C LYS A 182 5.28 12.52 -6.15
N THR A 183 4.00 12.17 -6.22
CA THR A 183 3.51 10.79 -6.12
C THR A 183 2.46 10.50 -7.18
N ARG A 184 2.21 9.22 -7.44
CA ARG A 184 1.20 8.70 -8.34
C ARG A 184 0.32 7.68 -7.61
N LEU A 185 -0.99 7.81 -7.75
CA LEU A 185 -1.94 6.86 -7.17
C LEU A 185 -2.05 5.61 -8.03
N LEU A 186 -1.66 4.48 -7.46
CA LEU A 186 -1.73 3.16 -8.08
C LEU A 186 -2.78 2.30 -7.37
N PHE A 187 -3.37 1.35 -8.09
CA PHE A 187 -4.31 0.39 -7.49
C PHE A 187 -4.15 -1.01 -8.06
N ARG A 188 -4.57 -2.00 -7.26
CA ARG A 188 -4.75 -3.40 -7.67
C ARG A 188 -6.15 -3.87 -7.27
N ASP A 189 -6.88 -4.50 -8.18
CA ASP A 189 -8.21 -5.05 -7.91
C ASP A 189 -8.10 -6.39 -7.20
N LEU A 190 -8.51 -6.43 -5.93
CA LEU A 190 -8.39 -7.61 -5.07
C LEU A 190 -9.41 -8.71 -5.40
N VAL A 191 -10.52 -8.39 -6.07
CA VAL A 191 -11.51 -9.40 -6.47
C VAL A 191 -10.90 -10.43 -7.43
N LEU A 192 -9.93 -10.02 -8.24
CA LEU A 192 -9.25 -10.91 -9.17
C LEU A 192 -8.42 -11.99 -8.47
N LEU A 193 -7.87 -11.67 -7.29
CA LEU A 193 -7.16 -12.64 -6.44
C LEU A 193 -8.13 -13.65 -5.83
N ARG A 194 -9.24 -13.16 -5.26
CA ARG A 194 -10.25 -14.00 -4.63
C ARG A 194 -10.86 -15.02 -5.60
N ARG A 195 -11.09 -14.62 -6.87
CA ARG A 195 -11.62 -15.52 -7.91
C ARG A 195 -10.64 -16.62 -8.31
N LYS A 196 -9.34 -16.38 -8.21
CA LYS A 196 -8.31 -17.42 -8.46
C LYS A 196 -8.25 -18.44 -7.33
N SER A 197 -8.56 -18.05 -6.10
CA SER A 197 -8.53 -18.93 -4.92
C SER A 197 -9.78 -19.82 -4.77
N ILE A 198 -10.85 -19.56 -5.53
CA ILE A 198 -12.11 -20.30 -5.51
C ILE A 198 -12.17 -21.35 -6.65
N ARG A 199 -11.25 -21.30 -7.60
CA ARG A 199 -11.07 -22.28 -8.67
C ARG A 199 -9.99 -23.29 -8.31
#